data_472137889ce148ca660a4cdbbe925cb6
#
_entry.id   472137889ce148ca660a4cdbbe925cb6
#
_cell.length_a   1.000
_cell.length_b   1.000
_cell.length_c   1.000
_cell.angle_alpha   90.00
_cell.angle_beta   90.00
_cell.angle_gamma   90.00
#
_symmetry.space_group_name_H-M   'P 1'
#
loop_
_entity.id
_entity.type
_entity.pdbx_description
1 polymer ?
#
loop_
_entity_poly.entity_id
_entity_poly.type
_entity_poly.pdbx_seq_one_letter_code
_entity_poly.pdbx_strand_id
1 'polypeptide(L)'
;MKIGLVGKPNAGKSTFFTAATSATAQIGDYPFTTIDKNVGIAYVRKPCPSKELGLDPNPNNSLSVDGIRFIPIEVIDVAGLVPGAHEGKGMGNKFLDDLRQADVLIQIVDCSGTTDLEGNTVEGADPLDEIKFLEDELHHWIGEIVVRNWSRSARAVESGEKIENFLSERLAGLKFTREQVILSLRKAKISKPVMHWGSDEGLTLAGYLQKIGKPIVIAANKADISSKDNIEKLDKMSAIITAADYELALKNATKAGLITYNSGDSDFRLNDEGQLNNGQKKALGTIRRFLKM
;
A
#
# COMPACT_ATOMS: atom_id res chain seq x y z
N MET A 1 -8.70 -10.04 -2.52
CA MET A 1 -7.56 -9.13 -2.75
C MET A 1 -7.02 -8.68 -1.40
N LYS A 2 -5.72 -8.77 -1.21
CA LYS A 2 -5.04 -8.34 0.00
C LYS A 2 -4.08 -7.20 -0.33
N ILE A 3 -4.14 -6.13 0.43
CA ILE A 3 -3.26 -4.97 0.28
C ILE A 3 -2.25 -4.97 1.41
N GLY A 4 -0.96 -4.89 1.08
CA GLY A 4 0.11 -4.72 2.07
C GLY A 4 0.45 -3.24 2.25
N LEU A 5 0.43 -2.73 3.47
CA LEU A 5 0.96 -1.40 3.79
C LEU A 5 2.44 -1.54 4.09
N VAL A 6 3.27 -0.86 3.33
CA VAL A 6 4.73 -0.87 3.46
C VAL A 6 5.27 0.54 3.67
N GLY A 7 6.43 0.66 4.26
CA GLY A 7 7.09 1.94 4.48
C GLY A 7 8.12 1.84 5.59
N LYS A 8 8.99 2.84 5.66
CA LYS A 8 10.01 2.96 6.69
C LYS A 8 9.38 3.11 8.10
N PRO A 9 10.16 2.93 9.17
CA PRO A 9 9.72 3.31 10.51
C PRO A 9 9.31 4.79 10.56
N ASN A 10 8.31 5.10 11.38
CA ASN A 10 7.79 6.47 11.61
C ASN A 10 7.21 7.21 10.39
N ALA A 11 6.97 6.56 9.24
CA ALA A 11 6.24 7.14 8.11
C ALA A 11 4.72 7.33 8.40
N GLY A 12 4.22 6.86 9.54
CA GLY A 12 2.80 6.93 9.90
C GLY A 12 1.98 5.72 9.43
N LYS A 13 2.64 4.59 9.12
CA LYS A 13 2.01 3.37 8.63
C LYS A 13 0.92 2.83 9.55
N SER A 14 1.15 2.73 10.86
CA SER A 14 0.17 2.23 11.83
C SER A 14 -1.01 3.19 12.01
N THR A 15 -0.77 4.50 11.94
CA THR A 15 -1.86 5.50 11.93
C THR A 15 -2.71 5.34 10.67
N PHE A 16 -2.07 5.18 9.51
CA PHE A 16 -2.75 4.94 8.25
C PHE A 16 -3.57 3.64 8.29
N PHE A 17 -2.99 2.54 8.80
CA PHE A 17 -3.69 1.28 8.98
C PHE A 17 -4.93 1.46 9.88
N THR A 18 -4.78 2.11 11.02
CA THR A 18 -5.90 2.39 11.94
C THR A 18 -6.95 3.25 11.26
N ALA A 19 -6.55 4.31 10.57
CA ALA A 19 -7.46 5.17 9.83
C ALA A 19 -8.21 4.41 8.73
N ALA A 20 -7.54 3.56 7.96
CA ALA A 20 -8.14 2.79 6.88
C ALA A 20 -9.11 1.71 7.37
N THR A 21 -8.77 1.02 8.48
CA THR A 21 -9.52 -0.15 8.98
C THR A 21 -10.55 0.19 10.05
N SER A 22 -10.53 1.40 10.64
CA SER A 22 -11.57 1.85 11.58
C SER A 22 -12.89 2.01 10.83
N ALA A 23 -13.85 1.09 11.08
CA ALA A 23 -15.19 1.23 10.54
C ALA A 23 -15.88 2.48 11.09
N THR A 24 -16.61 3.22 10.24
CA THR A 24 -17.60 4.20 10.71
C THR A 24 -18.84 3.47 11.24
N ALA A 25 -19.62 4.11 12.12
CA ALA A 25 -20.80 3.52 12.73
C ALA A 25 -21.85 2.95 11.73
N GLN A 26 -21.81 3.41 10.48
CA GLN A 26 -22.71 2.97 9.40
C GLN A 26 -22.21 1.69 8.70
N ILE A 27 -20.93 1.39 8.78
CA ILE A 27 -20.31 0.20 8.17
C ILE A 27 -20.11 -0.80 9.30
N GLY A 28 -21.23 -1.40 9.74
CA GLY A 28 -21.25 -2.30 10.91
C GLY A 28 -20.54 -3.63 10.67
N ASP A 29 -20.57 -4.48 11.68
CA ASP A 29 -19.90 -5.78 11.79
C ASP A 29 -19.97 -6.64 10.53
N TYR A 30 -18.81 -6.78 9.88
CA TYR A 30 -18.66 -7.71 8.77
C TYR A 30 -18.22 -9.09 9.31
N PRO A 31 -18.80 -10.22 8.84
CA PRO A 31 -18.63 -11.53 9.48
C PRO A 31 -17.25 -12.20 9.34
N PHE A 32 -16.22 -11.52 8.87
CA PHE A 32 -14.87 -12.07 8.75
C PHE A 32 -13.92 -11.52 9.83
N THR A 33 -14.21 -11.81 11.09
CA THR A 33 -13.43 -11.31 12.23
C THR A 33 -12.57 -12.37 12.92
N THR A 34 -11.73 -13.05 12.17
CA THR A 34 -10.52 -13.61 12.79
C THR A 34 -9.37 -12.65 12.43
N ILE A 35 -9.21 -11.60 13.24
CA ILE A 35 -8.23 -10.55 12.99
C ILE A 35 -6.92 -11.00 13.65
N ASP A 36 -5.94 -11.40 12.84
CA ASP A 36 -4.54 -11.36 13.27
C ASP A 36 -4.18 -9.91 13.62
N LYS A 37 -3.27 -9.70 14.57
CA LYS A 37 -2.92 -8.36 15.09
C LYS A 37 -2.54 -7.35 13.99
N ASN A 38 -2.18 -7.82 12.79
CA ASN A 38 -1.68 -7.02 11.67
C ASN A 38 -2.60 -7.07 10.44
N VAL A 39 -3.81 -7.60 10.54
CA VAL A 39 -4.77 -7.68 9.42
C VAL A 39 -6.05 -6.96 9.79
N GLY A 40 -6.53 -6.10 8.92
CA GLY A 40 -7.77 -5.35 9.11
C GLY A 40 -8.60 -5.33 7.83
N ILE A 41 -9.85 -4.88 7.94
CA ILE A 41 -10.74 -4.68 6.80
C ILE A 41 -10.85 -3.18 6.51
N ALA A 42 -10.51 -2.79 5.30
CA ALA A 42 -10.79 -1.47 4.75
C ALA A 42 -11.87 -1.58 3.65
N TYR A 43 -12.34 -0.45 3.15
CA TYR A 43 -13.40 -0.40 2.18
C TYR A 43 -13.03 0.45 0.96
N VAL A 44 -13.22 -0.11 -0.23
CA VAL A 44 -13.14 0.64 -1.49
C VAL A 44 -14.53 1.16 -1.84
N ARG A 45 -14.63 2.44 -2.13
CA ARG A 45 -15.87 3.11 -2.53
C ARG A 45 -16.05 3.04 -4.05
N LYS A 46 -17.22 2.64 -4.48
CA LYS A 46 -17.64 2.67 -5.90
C LYS A 46 -19.11 3.08 -6.01
N PRO A 47 -19.52 3.78 -7.07
CA PRO A 47 -20.94 3.97 -7.36
C PRO A 47 -21.68 2.64 -7.35
N CYS A 48 -22.84 2.59 -6.72
CA CYS A 48 -23.65 1.37 -6.69
C CYS A 48 -24.41 1.24 -8.02
N PRO A 49 -24.27 0.13 -8.77
CA PRO A 49 -24.97 -0.06 -10.04
C PRO A 49 -26.50 -0.01 -9.93
N SER A 50 -27.05 -0.39 -8.77
CA SER A 50 -28.50 -0.34 -8.54
C SER A 50 -29.08 1.08 -8.67
N LYS A 51 -28.29 2.12 -8.38
CA LYS A 51 -28.71 3.51 -8.53
C LYS A 51 -28.96 3.87 -10.00
N GLU A 52 -28.12 3.39 -10.91
CA GLU A 52 -28.27 3.59 -12.36
C GLU A 52 -29.48 2.85 -12.91
N LEU A 53 -29.82 1.71 -12.28
CA LEU A 53 -30.95 0.87 -12.68
C LEU A 53 -32.27 1.24 -11.98
N GLY A 54 -32.28 2.23 -11.10
CA GLY A 54 -33.46 2.62 -10.31
C GLY A 54 -33.95 1.53 -9.34
N LEU A 55 -33.03 0.66 -8.88
CA LEU A 55 -33.33 -0.46 -7.99
C LEU A 55 -32.79 -0.18 -6.57
N ASP A 56 -33.48 -0.73 -5.57
CA ASP A 56 -32.95 -0.72 -4.20
C ASP A 56 -31.71 -1.62 -4.09
N PRO A 57 -30.60 -1.12 -3.48
CA PRO A 57 -29.40 -1.91 -3.35
C PRO A 57 -29.59 -3.04 -2.33
N ASN A 58 -29.31 -4.28 -2.73
CA ASN A 58 -29.27 -5.45 -1.84
C ASN A 58 -27.98 -6.25 -2.05
N PRO A 59 -26.83 -5.72 -1.64
CA PRO A 59 -25.55 -6.41 -1.82
C PRO A 59 -25.33 -7.51 -0.78
N ASN A 60 -24.92 -8.70 -1.22
CA ASN A 60 -24.67 -9.85 -0.34
C ASN A 60 -23.40 -9.70 0.53
N ASN A 61 -22.33 -9.09 -0.02
CA ASN A 61 -20.99 -9.07 0.59
C ASN A 61 -20.39 -7.64 0.69
N SER A 62 -21.23 -6.64 0.77
CA SER A 62 -20.81 -5.23 0.86
C SER A 62 -21.96 -4.40 1.39
N LEU A 63 -21.68 -3.18 1.84
CA LEU A 63 -22.69 -2.22 2.23
C LEU A 63 -22.93 -1.21 1.10
N SER A 64 -24.16 -0.73 0.94
CA SER A 64 -24.47 0.40 0.07
C SER A 64 -25.16 1.49 0.89
N VAL A 65 -24.58 2.69 0.89
CA VAL A 65 -25.10 3.87 1.58
C VAL A 65 -25.11 5.04 0.59
N ASP A 66 -26.23 5.73 0.47
CA ASP A 66 -26.40 6.90 -0.40
C ASP A 66 -25.97 6.67 -1.86
N GLY A 67 -26.15 5.45 -2.36
CA GLY A 67 -25.76 5.08 -3.73
C GLY A 67 -24.26 4.83 -3.92
N ILE A 68 -23.50 4.74 -2.84
CA ILE A 68 -22.10 4.33 -2.82
C ILE A 68 -22.00 2.94 -2.22
N ARG A 69 -21.34 2.04 -2.93
CA ARG A 69 -21.03 0.69 -2.48
C ARG A 69 -19.66 0.66 -1.79
N PHE A 70 -19.62 0.09 -0.59
CA PHE A 70 -18.41 -0.12 0.21
C PHE A 70 -17.97 -1.57 0.08
N ILE A 71 -16.94 -1.81 -0.72
CA ILE A 71 -16.42 -3.16 -1.03
C ILE A 71 -15.32 -3.48 -0.04
N PRO A 72 -15.46 -4.53 0.81
CA PRO A 72 -14.44 -4.88 1.78
C PRO A 72 -13.18 -5.43 1.11
N ILE A 73 -12.03 -5.02 1.62
CA ILE A 73 -10.70 -5.50 1.23
C ILE A 73 -9.87 -5.78 2.49
N GLU A 74 -9.06 -6.82 2.44
CA GLU A 74 -8.11 -7.10 3.51
C GLU A 74 -6.89 -6.20 3.38
N VAL A 75 -6.48 -5.58 4.48
CA VAL A 75 -5.27 -4.76 4.60
C VAL A 75 -4.35 -5.38 5.63
N ILE A 76 -3.08 -5.56 5.27
CA ILE A 76 -2.04 -6.12 6.13
C ILE A 76 -1.08 -5.00 6.52
N ASP A 77 -0.89 -4.75 7.81
CA ASP A 77 0.19 -3.88 8.30
C ASP A 77 1.50 -4.66 8.27
N VAL A 78 2.25 -4.49 7.19
CA VAL A 78 3.54 -5.16 6.99
C VAL A 78 4.59 -4.53 7.89
N ALA A 79 5.48 -5.34 8.45
CA ALA A 79 6.56 -4.85 9.31
C ALA A 79 7.37 -3.75 8.62
N GLY A 80 7.83 -2.74 9.37
CA GLY A 80 8.61 -1.64 8.83
C GLY A 80 9.90 -2.14 8.17
N LEU A 81 10.17 -1.62 6.98
CA LEU A 81 11.37 -1.94 6.21
C LEU A 81 12.53 -1.06 6.67
N VAL A 82 13.69 -1.66 6.92
CA VAL A 82 14.93 -0.97 7.23
C VAL A 82 16.00 -1.32 6.18
N PRO A 83 16.99 -0.44 5.94
CA PRO A 83 18.05 -0.71 4.97
C PRO A 83 18.78 -2.03 5.22
N GLY A 84 18.93 -2.85 4.15
CA GLY A 84 19.54 -4.18 4.21
C GLY A 84 18.60 -5.28 4.69
N ALA A 85 17.31 -5.08 4.63
CA ALA A 85 16.32 -6.12 4.98
C ALA A 85 16.43 -7.35 4.08
N HIS A 86 16.78 -7.19 2.80
CA HIS A 86 17.06 -8.31 1.87
C HIS A 86 18.27 -9.14 2.34
N GLU A 87 19.26 -8.56 2.99
CA GLU A 87 20.42 -9.26 3.60
C GLU A 87 20.08 -9.90 4.95
N GLY A 88 18.84 -9.83 5.42
CA GLY A 88 18.38 -10.40 6.69
C GLY A 88 18.53 -9.47 7.90
N LYS A 89 18.80 -8.18 7.70
CA LYS A 89 18.81 -7.20 8.80
C LYS A 89 17.40 -6.92 9.32
N GLY A 90 17.29 -6.70 10.61
CA GLY A 90 16.02 -6.38 11.27
C GLY A 90 14.99 -7.51 11.19
N MET A 91 13.74 -7.17 10.91
CA MET A 91 12.60 -8.11 10.77
C MET A 91 12.41 -8.60 9.32
N GLY A 92 13.46 -8.64 8.50
CA GLY A 92 13.39 -8.92 7.07
C GLY A 92 12.61 -10.19 6.70
N ASN A 93 12.77 -11.30 7.43
CA ASN A 93 12.01 -12.53 7.15
C ASN A 93 10.49 -12.34 7.34
N LYS A 94 10.06 -11.63 8.40
CA LYS A 94 8.65 -11.38 8.64
C LYS A 94 8.07 -10.44 7.58
N PHE A 95 8.80 -9.39 7.22
CA PHE A 95 8.44 -8.48 6.14
C PHE A 95 8.19 -9.26 4.83
N LEU A 96 9.09 -10.18 4.49
CA LEU A 96 9.00 -11.00 3.29
C LEU A 96 7.79 -11.95 3.32
N ASP A 97 7.47 -12.52 4.47
CA ASP A 97 6.31 -13.41 4.64
C ASP A 97 4.98 -12.65 4.50
N ASP A 98 4.91 -11.43 5.04
CA ASP A 98 3.76 -10.55 4.88
C ASP A 98 3.59 -10.10 3.42
N LEU A 99 4.71 -9.72 2.75
CA LEU A 99 4.72 -9.36 1.33
C LEU A 99 4.22 -10.48 0.40
N ARG A 100 4.55 -11.74 0.71
CA ARG A 100 4.05 -12.89 -0.07
C ARG A 100 2.54 -12.92 -0.12
N GLN A 101 1.86 -12.50 0.96
CA GLN A 101 0.40 -12.53 1.04
C GLN A 101 -0.28 -11.40 0.29
N ALA A 102 0.39 -10.25 0.11
CA ALA A 102 -0.16 -9.08 -0.55
C ALA A 102 -0.23 -9.24 -2.07
N ASP A 103 -1.34 -8.81 -2.65
CA ASP A 103 -1.55 -8.75 -4.11
C ASP A 103 -1.11 -7.38 -4.67
N VAL A 104 -1.27 -6.32 -3.87
CA VAL A 104 -0.92 -4.92 -4.17
C VAL A 104 -0.26 -4.32 -2.94
N LEU A 105 0.65 -3.38 -3.13
CA LEU A 105 1.30 -2.65 -2.04
C LEU A 105 0.86 -1.18 -2.04
N ILE A 106 0.65 -0.63 -0.84
CA ILE A 106 0.58 0.82 -0.63
C ILE A 106 1.82 1.22 0.15
N GLN A 107 2.68 2.00 -0.47
CA GLN A 107 3.84 2.57 0.18
C GLN A 107 3.45 3.85 0.89
N ILE A 108 3.57 3.85 2.21
CA ILE A 108 3.37 5.03 3.04
C ILE A 108 4.69 5.78 3.12
N VAL A 109 4.74 6.96 2.52
CA VAL A 109 5.91 7.84 2.44
C VAL A 109 5.73 9.02 3.38
N ASP A 110 6.75 9.35 4.18
CA ASP A 110 6.75 10.54 5.03
C ASP A 110 7.00 11.81 4.20
N CYS A 111 5.90 12.42 3.76
CA CYS A 111 5.93 13.64 2.96
C CYS A 111 6.55 14.83 3.72
N SER A 112 6.55 14.81 5.06
CA SER A 112 7.07 15.92 5.87
C SER A 112 8.60 16.06 5.82
N GLY A 113 9.32 14.97 5.47
CA GLY A 113 10.78 14.95 5.48
C GLY A 113 11.40 15.09 6.87
N THR A 114 10.67 14.72 7.92
CA THR A 114 11.12 14.86 9.32
C THR A 114 11.79 13.61 9.86
N THR A 115 11.92 12.54 9.06
CA THR A 115 12.57 11.31 9.47
C THR A 115 13.46 10.75 8.36
N ASP A 116 14.60 10.12 8.72
CA ASP A 116 15.47 9.39 7.81
C ASP A 116 14.92 8.00 7.47
N LEU A 117 15.65 7.20 6.67
CA LEU A 117 15.23 5.85 6.26
C LEU A 117 15.17 4.85 7.44
N GLU A 118 15.86 5.11 8.53
CA GLU A 118 15.83 4.30 9.75
C GLU A 118 14.72 4.75 10.72
N GLY A 119 14.08 5.89 10.43
CA GLY A 119 13.02 6.47 11.25
C GLY A 119 13.50 7.42 12.34
N ASN A 120 14.80 7.81 12.34
CA ASN A 120 15.30 8.82 13.26
C ASN A 120 14.84 10.21 12.85
N THR A 121 14.63 11.08 13.82
CA THR A 121 14.23 12.48 13.55
C THR A 121 15.39 13.23 12.90
N VAL A 122 15.13 13.81 11.75
CA VAL A 122 16.03 14.67 10.96
C VAL A 122 15.28 15.84 10.37
N GLU A 123 15.99 16.80 9.81
CA GLU A 123 15.39 17.89 9.04
C GLU A 123 15.74 17.75 7.56
N GLY A 124 14.74 17.91 6.68
CA GLY A 124 14.97 18.02 5.24
C GLY A 124 15.31 16.70 4.55
N ALA A 125 14.87 15.55 5.06
CA ALA A 125 14.96 14.29 4.33
C ALA A 125 14.13 14.37 3.03
N ASP A 126 14.67 13.85 1.92
CA ASP A 126 13.93 13.82 0.65
C ASP A 126 12.98 12.61 0.63
N PRO A 127 11.66 12.81 0.51
CA PRO A 127 10.71 11.69 0.45
C PRO A 127 10.89 10.79 -0.79
N LEU A 128 11.57 11.23 -1.83
CA LEU A 128 11.89 10.40 -3.00
C LEU A 128 12.89 9.29 -2.65
N ASP A 129 13.76 9.49 -1.66
CA ASP A 129 14.71 8.46 -1.22
C ASP A 129 13.96 7.25 -0.61
N GLU A 130 12.82 7.48 0.05
CA GLU A 130 11.99 6.39 0.58
C GLU A 130 11.37 5.53 -0.52
N ILE A 131 10.95 6.17 -1.62
CA ILE A 131 10.36 5.46 -2.77
C ILE A 131 11.42 4.57 -3.39
N LYS A 132 12.58 5.15 -3.69
CA LYS A 132 13.71 4.43 -4.30
C LYS A 132 14.20 3.29 -3.40
N PHE A 133 14.35 3.57 -2.11
CA PHE A 133 14.78 2.58 -1.13
C PHE A 133 13.89 1.32 -1.12
N LEU A 134 12.57 1.48 -1.08
CA LEU A 134 11.65 0.34 -1.10
C LEU A 134 11.74 -0.45 -2.42
N GLU A 135 11.80 0.25 -3.56
CA GLU A 135 11.95 -0.40 -4.87
C GLU A 135 13.23 -1.21 -4.95
N ASP A 136 14.35 -0.65 -4.51
CA ASP A 136 15.66 -1.31 -4.53
C ASP A 136 15.65 -2.58 -3.64
N GLU A 137 15.13 -2.50 -2.41
CA GLU A 137 15.01 -3.65 -1.51
C GLU A 137 14.14 -4.78 -2.10
N LEU A 138 13.01 -4.42 -2.70
CA LEU A 138 12.13 -5.39 -3.35
C LEU A 138 12.77 -6.04 -4.58
N HIS A 139 13.47 -5.25 -5.39
CA HIS A 139 14.15 -5.77 -6.58
C HIS A 139 15.28 -6.71 -6.20
N HIS A 140 16.08 -6.40 -5.18
CA HIS A 140 17.12 -7.29 -4.69
C HIS A 140 16.52 -8.59 -4.18
N TRP A 141 15.50 -8.52 -3.34
CA TRP A 141 14.85 -9.71 -2.81
C TRP A 141 14.25 -10.62 -3.88
N ILE A 142 13.47 -10.07 -4.82
CA ILE A 142 12.88 -10.86 -5.91
C ILE A 142 14.00 -11.39 -6.81
N GLY A 143 15.00 -10.56 -7.13
CA GLY A 143 16.13 -10.91 -7.96
C GLY A 143 16.95 -12.07 -7.39
N GLU A 144 17.22 -12.07 -6.10
CA GLU A 144 17.89 -13.17 -5.41
C GLU A 144 17.08 -14.49 -5.51
N ILE A 145 15.75 -14.40 -5.37
CA ILE A 145 14.89 -15.57 -5.55
C ILE A 145 14.99 -16.09 -6.99
N VAL A 146 14.99 -15.19 -7.98
CA VAL A 146 15.12 -15.55 -9.40
C VAL A 146 16.41 -16.31 -9.66
N VAL A 147 17.56 -15.80 -9.16
CA VAL A 147 18.89 -16.39 -9.50
C VAL A 147 19.45 -17.35 -8.45
N ARG A 148 18.69 -17.66 -7.41
CA ARG A 148 19.14 -18.61 -6.36
C ARG A 148 19.55 -19.96 -6.97
N ASN A 149 20.78 -20.40 -6.71
CA ASN A 149 21.35 -21.64 -7.28
C ASN A 149 21.24 -21.71 -8.81
N TRP A 150 21.45 -20.59 -9.49
CA TRP A 150 21.17 -20.43 -10.93
C TRP A 150 21.88 -21.45 -11.81
N SER A 151 23.16 -21.75 -11.53
CA SER A 151 23.94 -22.73 -12.33
C SER A 151 23.28 -24.10 -12.45
N ARG A 152 22.59 -24.55 -11.40
CA ARG A 152 21.83 -25.82 -11.43
C ARG A 152 20.56 -25.67 -12.25
N SER A 153 19.90 -24.53 -12.11
CA SER A 153 18.62 -24.22 -12.76
C SER A 153 18.79 -24.03 -14.27
N ALA A 154 19.84 -23.36 -14.67
CA ALA A 154 20.13 -23.09 -16.07
C ALA A 154 20.37 -24.39 -16.86
N ARG A 155 20.94 -25.42 -16.25
CA ARG A 155 21.10 -26.76 -16.89
C ARG A 155 19.75 -27.41 -17.19
N ALA A 156 18.73 -27.25 -16.36
CA ALA A 156 17.39 -27.77 -16.61
C ALA A 156 16.76 -27.08 -17.84
N VAL A 157 16.95 -25.76 -17.95
CA VAL A 157 16.49 -25.01 -19.13
C VAL A 157 17.23 -25.43 -20.40
N GLU A 158 18.54 -25.64 -20.34
CA GLU A 158 19.31 -26.16 -21.48
C GLU A 158 18.89 -27.57 -21.91
N SER A 159 18.47 -28.42 -20.95
CA SER A 159 17.97 -29.78 -21.25
C SER A 159 16.54 -29.79 -21.80
N GLY A 160 15.93 -28.66 -22.07
CA GLY A 160 14.66 -28.50 -22.76
C GLY A 160 13.49 -28.00 -21.91
N GLU A 161 13.70 -27.69 -20.64
CA GLU A 161 12.68 -27.04 -19.83
C GLU A 161 12.50 -25.59 -20.27
N LYS A 162 11.25 -25.14 -20.40
CA LYS A 162 10.96 -23.73 -20.72
C LYS A 162 11.23 -22.85 -19.51
N ILE A 163 12.01 -21.78 -19.69
CA ILE A 163 12.37 -20.84 -18.61
C ILE A 163 11.13 -20.26 -17.90
N GLU A 164 10.03 -20.06 -18.64
CA GLU A 164 8.77 -19.55 -18.09
C GLU A 164 8.17 -20.52 -17.07
N ASN A 165 8.23 -21.82 -17.33
CA ASN A 165 7.70 -22.84 -16.42
C ASN A 165 8.56 -22.90 -15.16
N PHE A 166 9.87 -23.00 -15.34
CA PHE A 166 10.84 -23.02 -14.25
C PHE A 166 10.69 -21.81 -13.32
N LEU A 167 10.62 -20.59 -13.88
CA LEU A 167 10.45 -19.38 -13.06
C LEU A 167 9.06 -19.29 -12.42
N SER A 168 8.01 -19.76 -13.09
CA SER A 168 6.66 -19.77 -12.51
C SER A 168 6.58 -20.66 -11.28
N GLU A 169 7.19 -21.84 -11.30
CA GLU A 169 7.27 -22.72 -10.12
C GLU A 169 8.07 -22.07 -8.99
N ARG A 170 9.22 -21.48 -9.32
CA ARG A 170 10.09 -20.81 -8.35
C ARG A 170 9.41 -19.63 -7.68
N LEU A 171 8.64 -18.85 -8.43
CA LEU A 171 7.97 -17.64 -7.97
C LEU A 171 6.53 -17.87 -7.45
N ALA A 172 6.03 -19.11 -7.51
CA ALA A 172 4.69 -19.47 -7.04
C ALA A 172 4.49 -19.12 -5.56
N GLY A 173 5.52 -19.28 -4.72
CA GLY A 173 5.50 -18.87 -3.31
C GLY A 173 5.31 -17.38 -3.08
N LEU A 174 5.55 -16.54 -4.09
CA LEU A 174 5.29 -15.10 -4.09
C LEU A 174 3.96 -14.75 -4.76
N LYS A 175 3.15 -15.74 -5.13
CA LYS A 175 1.87 -15.61 -5.85
C LYS A 175 1.98 -14.98 -7.24
N PHE A 176 3.12 -15.03 -7.90
CA PHE A 176 3.19 -14.65 -9.30
C PHE A 176 2.49 -15.70 -10.16
N THR A 177 1.60 -15.26 -11.05
CA THR A 177 0.99 -16.14 -12.03
C THR A 177 1.94 -16.39 -13.19
N ARG A 178 1.71 -17.50 -13.91
CA ARG A 178 2.51 -17.85 -15.09
C ARG A 178 2.45 -16.76 -16.16
N GLU A 179 1.31 -16.14 -16.36
CA GLU A 179 1.10 -15.05 -17.32
C GLU A 179 1.92 -13.80 -16.92
N GLN A 180 1.98 -13.46 -15.64
CA GLN A 180 2.80 -12.38 -15.13
C GLN A 180 4.29 -12.64 -15.36
N VAL A 181 4.76 -13.86 -15.13
CA VAL A 181 6.16 -14.26 -15.39
C VAL A 181 6.48 -14.15 -16.87
N ILE A 182 5.63 -14.69 -17.76
CA ILE A 182 5.81 -14.61 -19.22
C ILE A 182 5.87 -13.15 -19.68
N LEU A 183 4.94 -12.31 -19.20
CA LEU A 183 4.90 -10.91 -19.56
C LEU A 183 6.16 -10.16 -19.08
N SER A 184 6.62 -10.46 -17.86
CA SER A 184 7.83 -9.87 -17.29
C SER A 184 9.07 -10.24 -18.10
N LEU A 185 9.24 -11.51 -18.46
CA LEU A 185 10.34 -11.98 -19.32
C LEU A 185 10.36 -11.26 -20.67
N ARG A 186 9.18 -11.16 -21.31
CA ARG A 186 9.06 -10.46 -22.60
C ARG A 186 9.43 -8.99 -22.53
N LYS A 187 9.05 -8.32 -21.42
CA LYS A 187 9.36 -6.89 -21.22
C LYS A 187 10.80 -6.65 -20.79
N ALA A 188 11.39 -7.55 -20.04
CA ALA A 188 12.78 -7.45 -19.58
C ALA A 188 13.78 -7.52 -20.74
N LYS A 189 13.45 -8.20 -21.86
CA LYS A 189 14.28 -8.30 -23.07
C LYS A 189 15.74 -8.65 -22.76
N ILE A 190 15.98 -9.56 -21.81
CA ILE A 190 17.32 -9.97 -21.43
C ILE A 190 17.95 -10.71 -22.60
N SER A 191 19.00 -10.13 -23.18
CA SER A 191 19.72 -10.70 -24.34
C SER A 191 20.78 -11.72 -23.97
N LYS A 192 21.23 -11.74 -22.71
CA LYS A 192 22.25 -12.65 -22.21
C LYS A 192 21.73 -14.08 -22.19
N PRO A 193 22.51 -15.07 -22.67
CA PRO A 193 22.11 -16.47 -22.60
C PRO A 193 21.76 -16.90 -21.18
N VAL A 194 20.72 -17.70 -21.02
CA VAL A 194 20.18 -18.12 -19.70
C VAL A 194 21.26 -18.73 -18.80
N MET A 195 22.21 -19.47 -19.37
CA MET A 195 23.34 -20.05 -18.63
C MET A 195 24.20 -19.04 -17.89
N HIS A 196 24.26 -17.83 -18.39
CA HIS A 196 25.13 -16.76 -17.88
C HIS A 196 24.40 -15.72 -17.04
N TRP A 197 23.11 -15.95 -16.72
CA TRP A 197 22.38 -15.06 -15.84
C TRP A 197 22.99 -15.01 -14.45
N GLY A 198 23.05 -13.83 -13.89
CA GLY A 198 23.53 -13.53 -12.54
C GLY A 198 22.64 -12.49 -11.87
N SER A 199 23.22 -11.76 -10.94
CA SER A 199 22.50 -10.75 -10.15
C SER A 199 21.85 -9.68 -11.03
N ASP A 200 22.55 -9.17 -12.05
CA ASP A 200 22.07 -8.10 -12.91
C ASP A 200 20.81 -8.48 -13.70
N GLU A 201 20.79 -9.71 -14.26
CA GLU A 201 19.62 -10.24 -14.96
C GLU A 201 18.47 -10.52 -13.98
N GLY A 202 18.80 -11.02 -12.79
CA GLY A 202 17.86 -11.18 -11.69
C GLY A 202 17.20 -9.86 -11.30
N LEU A 203 17.96 -8.81 -11.08
CA LEU A 203 17.45 -7.46 -10.77
C LEU A 203 16.63 -6.88 -11.90
N THR A 204 17.12 -7.00 -13.15
CA THR A 204 16.37 -6.53 -14.32
C THR A 204 14.99 -7.20 -14.40
N LEU A 205 14.93 -8.52 -14.24
CA LEU A 205 13.66 -9.25 -14.27
C LEU A 205 12.78 -8.91 -13.07
N ALA A 206 13.37 -8.73 -11.89
CA ALA A 206 12.67 -8.38 -10.65
C ALA A 206 11.89 -7.07 -10.77
N GLY A 207 12.45 -6.05 -11.42
CA GLY A 207 11.76 -4.79 -11.65
C GLY A 207 10.49 -4.95 -12.48
N TYR A 208 10.49 -5.80 -13.51
CA TYR A 208 9.27 -6.10 -14.29
C TYR A 208 8.30 -6.99 -13.53
N LEU A 209 8.78 -7.99 -12.80
CA LEU A 209 7.95 -8.83 -11.95
C LEU A 209 7.22 -7.99 -10.89
N GLN A 210 7.92 -7.08 -10.21
CA GLN A 210 7.31 -6.20 -9.22
C GLN A 210 6.22 -5.32 -9.85
N LYS A 211 6.52 -4.64 -10.95
CA LYS A 211 5.56 -3.74 -11.63
C LYS A 211 4.29 -4.45 -12.13
N ILE A 212 4.43 -5.70 -12.59
CA ILE A 212 3.32 -6.47 -13.18
C ILE A 212 2.56 -7.25 -12.13
N GLY A 213 3.26 -7.86 -11.18
CA GLY A 213 2.66 -8.80 -10.25
C GLY A 213 2.42 -8.28 -8.84
N LYS A 214 3.14 -7.22 -8.43
CA LYS A 214 2.99 -6.55 -7.13
C LYS A 214 3.09 -5.04 -7.29
N PRO A 215 2.09 -4.42 -7.97
CA PRO A 215 2.11 -2.98 -8.19
C PRO A 215 2.11 -2.21 -6.87
N ILE A 216 2.81 -1.08 -6.85
CA ILE A 216 2.92 -0.19 -5.69
C ILE A 216 2.12 1.08 -5.98
N VAL A 217 1.27 1.47 -5.03
CA VAL A 217 0.62 2.78 -4.98
C VAL A 217 1.31 3.59 -3.89
N ILE A 218 1.69 4.83 -4.17
CA ILE A 218 2.38 5.70 -3.22
C ILE A 218 1.33 6.55 -2.50
N ALA A 219 1.32 6.50 -1.16
CA ALA A 219 0.56 7.38 -0.30
C ALA A 219 1.52 8.36 0.39
N ALA A 220 1.50 9.63 -0.05
CA ALA A 220 2.29 10.70 0.53
C ALA A 220 1.63 11.16 1.84
N ASN A 221 1.98 10.51 2.94
CA ASN A 221 1.39 10.73 4.25
C ASN A 221 2.04 11.89 5.00
N LYS A 222 1.37 12.41 6.04
CA LYS A 222 1.76 13.60 6.81
C LYS A 222 1.79 14.88 5.94
N ALA A 223 0.98 14.93 4.89
CA ALA A 223 0.92 16.08 4.01
C ALA A 223 0.40 17.35 4.71
N ASP A 224 -0.29 17.20 5.83
CA ASP A 224 -0.77 18.27 6.70
C ASP A 224 0.34 19.11 7.37
N ILE A 225 1.54 18.54 7.51
CA ILE A 225 2.73 19.19 8.06
C ILE A 225 3.88 19.27 7.06
N SER A 226 3.64 18.93 5.81
CA SER A 226 4.66 18.90 4.76
C SER A 226 4.89 20.28 4.11
N SER A 227 6.06 20.44 3.52
CA SER A 227 6.36 21.57 2.64
C SER A 227 5.64 21.42 1.30
N LYS A 228 5.35 22.55 0.63
CA LYS A 228 4.78 22.52 -0.72
C LYS A 228 5.71 21.83 -1.73
N ASP A 229 7.01 22.03 -1.60
CA ASP A 229 8.02 21.42 -2.47
C ASP A 229 7.96 19.90 -2.43
N ASN A 230 7.89 19.31 -1.24
CA ASN A 230 7.76 17.86 -1.07
C ASN A 230 6.43 17.33 -1.65
N ILE A 231 5.33 18.04 -1.44
CA ILE A 231 4.02 17.68 -2.02
C ILE A 231 4.12 17.68 -3.55
N GLU A 232 4.69 18.74 -4.16
CA GLU A 232 4.84 18.83 -5.61
C GLU A 232 5.78 17.76 -6.19
N LYS A 233 6.86 17.40 -5.46
CA LYS A 233 7.75 16.29 -5.86
C LYS A 233 6.98 14.97 -5.93
N LEU A 234 6.19 14.66 -4.91
CA LEU A 234 5.44 13.41 -4.82
C LEU A 234 4.25 13.37 -5.78
N ASP A 235 3.59 14.50 -6.03
CA ASP A 235 2.51 14.62 -7.01
C ASP A 235 3.02 14.27 -8.43
N LYS A 236 4.24 14.72 -8.80
CA LYS A 236 4.89 14.34 -10.06
C LYS A 236 5.15 12.84 -10.19
N MET A 237 5.24 12.13 -9.06
CA MET A 237 5.34 10.66 -9.01
C MET A 237 3.96 9.98 -8.98
N SER A 238 2.88 10.73 -9.19
CA SER A 238 1.49 10.25 -9.09
C SER A 238 1.16 9.67 -7.71
N ALA A 239 1.78 10.19 -6.66
CA ALA A 239 1.47 9.82 -5.29
C ALA A 239 0.11 10.41 -4.87
N ILE A 240 -0.63 9.66 -4.06
CA ILE A 240 -1.89 10.12 -3.48
C ILE A 240 -1.56 10.88 -2.20
N ILE A 241 -1.91 12.18 -2.16
CA ILE A 241 -1.67 13.03 -1.00
C ILE A 241 -2.61 12.64 0.14
N THR A 242 -2.07 12.34 1.30
CA THR A 242 -2.83 11.82 2.45
C THR A 242 -2.37 12.45 3.76
N ALA A 243 -3.31 12.51 4.73
CA ALA A 243 -3.06 12.86 6.12
C ALA A 243 -3.83 11.89 7.01
N ALA A 244 -3.20 10.77 7.36
CA ALA A 244 -3.84 9.69 8.11
C ALA A 244 -4.36 10.15 9.48
N ASP A 245 -3.68 11.09 10.14
CA ASP A 245 -4.12 11.68 11.41
C ASP A 245 -5.42 12.46 11.24
N TYR A 246 -5.61 13.18 10.13
CA TYR A 246 -6.84 13.92 9.85
C TYR A 246 -8.01 12.97 9.57
N GLU A 247 -7.80 11.91 8.78
CA GLU A 247 -8.83 10.90 8.54
C GLU A 247 -9.24 10.22 9.86
N LEU A 248 -8.28 9.88 10.71
CA LEU A 248 -8.55 9.27 12.01
C LEU A 248 -9.31 10.25 12.93
N ALA A 249 -8.96 11.53 12.93
CA ALA A 249 -9.66 12.56 13.70
C ALA A 249 -11.11 12.72 13.23
N LEU A 250 -11.37 12.74 11.92
CA LEU A 250 -12.73 12.79 11.36
C LEU A 250 -13.56 11.57 11.77
N LYS A 251 -13.00 10.38 11.69
CA LYS A 251 -13.67 9.14 12.12
C LYS A 251 -14.01 9.14 13.61
N ASN A 252 -13.08 9.59 14.44
CA ASN A 252 -13.31 9.72 15.88
C ASN A 252 -14.38 10.76 16.20
N ALA A 253 -14.37 11.90 15.51
CA ALA A 253 -15.41 12.93 15.66
C ALA A 253 -16.80 12.42 15.21
N THR A 254 -16.84 11.59 14.16
CA THR A 254 -18.08 10.94 13.70
C THR A 254 -18.60 9.93 14.73
N LYS A 255 -17.73 9.10 15.28
CA LYS A 255 -18.09 8.15 16.36
C LYS A 255 -18.60 8.85 17.63
N ALA A 256 -18.05 10.03 17.92
CA ALA A 256 -18.50 10.87 19.04
C ALA A 256 -19.80 11.64 18.73
N GLY A 257 -20.38 11.52 17.53
CA GLY A 257 -21.60 12.22 17.15
C GLY A 257 -21.42 13.72 16.89
N LEU A 258 -20.19 14.24 16.84
CA LEU A 258 -19.90 15.67 16.66
C LEU A 258 -20.08 16.11 15.20
N ILE A 259 -19.80 15.21 14.26
CA ILE A 259 -19.90 15.45 12.81
C ILE A 259 -20.57 14.27 12.10
N THR A 260 -21.04 14.51 10.90
CA THR A 260 -21.41 13.47 9.95
C THR A 260 -20.38 13.47 8.82
N TYR A 261 -19.67 12.37 8.66
CA TYR A 261 -18.61 12.17 7.67
C TYR A 261 -18.54 10.72 7.20
N ASN A 262 -18.45 10.51 5.91
CA ASN A 262 -18.14 9.21 5.33
C ASN A 262 -16.68 9.21 4.87
N SER A 263 -15.92 8.17 5.22
CA SER A 263 -14.51 8.05 4.85
C SER A 263 -14.30 8.32 3.36
N GLY A 264 -13.41 9.25 3.06
CA GLY A 264 -13.09 9.67 1.70
C GLY A 264 -14.04 10.72 1.10
N ASP A 265 -14.93 11.32 1.87
CA ASP A 265 -15.67 12.52 1.43
C ASP A 265 -14.75 13.74 1.43
N SER A 266 -15.01 14.68 0.52
CA SER A 266 -14.26 15.94 0.41
C SER A 266 -14.68 17.02 1.43
N ASP A 267 -15.71 16.75 2.24
CA ASP A 267 -16.18 17.63 3.32
C ASP A 267 -16.98 16.82 4.36
N PHE A 268 -17.32 17.43 5.46
CA PHE A 268 -18.14 16.87 6.55
C PHE A 268 -19.16 17.90 7.03
N ARG A 269 -20.22 17.45 7.72
CA ARG A 269 -21.22 18.32 8.34
C ARG A 269 -21.04 18.33 9.85
N LEU A 270 -21.16 19.50 10.46
CA LEU A 270 -21.27 19.63 11.92
C LEU A 270 -22.69 19.24 12.33
N ASN A 271 -22.84 18.39 13.35
CA ASN A 271 -24.15 17.98 13.86
C ASN A 271 -24.72 19.06 14.80
N ASP A 272 -23.87 19.57 15.73
CA ASP A 272 -24.22 20.66 16.64
C ASP A 272 -22.94 21.44 16.98
N GLU A 273 -22.90 22.70 16.55
CA GLU A 273 -21.74 23.59 16.83
C GLU A 273 -21.59 23.94 18.31
N GLY A 274 -22.67 23.85 19.08
CA GLY A 274 -22.66 24.13 20.52
C GLY A 274 -21.90 23.09 21.36
N GLN A 275 -21.80 21.86 20.86
CA GLN A 275 -21.10 20.76 21.53
C GLN A 275 -19.59 20.77 21.33
N LEU A 276 -19.08 21.58 20.38
CA LEU A 276 -17.67 21.66 20.06
C LEU A 276 -16.95 22.71 20.91
N ASN A 277 -15.85 22.33 21.55
CA ASN A 277 -14.96 23.28 22.18
C ASN A 277 -14.12 24.04 21.11
N ASN A 278 -13.46 25.16 21.54
CA ASN A 278 -12.68 26.01 20.62
C ASN A 278 -11.53 25.26 19.93
N GLY A 279 -10.87 24.31 20.59
CA GLY A 279 -9.82 23.50 20.02
C GLY A 279 -10.34 22.60 18.90
N GLN A 280 -11.48 21.92 19.11
CA GLN A 280 -12.14 21.07 18.13
C GLN A 280 -12.61 21.88 16.90
N LYS A 281 -13.20 23.06 17.11
CA LYS A 281 -13.60 23.98 16.02
C LYS A 281 -12.39 24.38 15.16
N LYS A 282 -11.26 24.72 15.80
CA LYS A 282 -10.03 25.09 15.11
C LYS A 282 -9.46 23.90 14.32
N ALA A 283 -9.38 22.71 14.93
CA ALA A 283 -8.88 21.50 14.30
C ALA A 283 -9.74 21.11 13.08
N LEU A 284 -11.06 21.04 13.23
CA LEU A 284 -11.98 20.73 12.13
C LEU A 284 -11.90 21.77 11.00
N GLY A 285 -11.72 23.05 11.33
CA GLY A 285 -11.51 24.11 10.34
C GLY A 285 -10.20 23.93 9.54
N THR A 286 -9.14 23.42 10.17
CA THR A 286 -7.88 23.10 9.50
C THR A 286 -8.03 21.89 8.60
N ILE A 287 -8.65 20.81 9.09
CA ILE A 287 -8.93 19.59 8.31
C ILE A 287 -9.79 19.92 7.08
N ARG A 288 -10.86 20.73 7.24
CA ARG A 288 -11.71 21.14 6.12
C ARG A 288 -10.94 21.89 5.02
N ARG A 289 -9.96 22.70 5.38
CA ARG A 289 -9.09 23.37 4.40
C ARG A 289 -8.21 22.38 3.66
N PHE A 290 -7.67 21.39 4.34
CA PHE A 290 -6.88 20.32 3.75
C PHE A 290 -7.69 19.47 2.76
N LEU A 291 -8.94 19.11 3.11
CA LEU A 291 -9.83 18.34 2.23
C LEU A 291 -10.17 19.05 0.91
N LYS A 292 -9.95 20.37 0.83
CA LYS A 292 -10.23 21.19 -0.36
C LYS A 292 -8.97 21.50 -1.20
N MET A 293 -7.81 21.01 -0.77
CA MET A 293 -6.57 21.09 -1.55
C MET A 293 -6.57 20.08 -2.69
#